data_c616aaa107592dda125ba2c162aa0caf
#
_entry.id   c616aaa107592dda125ba2c162aa0caf
#
_cell.length_a   1.000
_cell.length_b   1.000
_cell.length_c   1.000
_cell.angle_alpha   90.00
_cell.angle_beta   90.00
_cell.angle_gamma   90.00
#
_symmetry.space_group_name_H-M   'P 1'
#
loop_
_entity.id
_entity.type
_entity.pdbx_description
1 polymer ?
#
loop_
_entity_poly.entity_id
_entity_poly.type
_entity_poly.pdbx_seq_one_letter_code
_entity_poly.pdbx_strand_id
1 'polypeptide(L)'
;MMAMEALDRVGIAPAARQRASTLSGGQQQRAAIARALVQQSQVMLADEPIASLDPASSKRVMETLKKINEEDGMTVVVSLHQVDYAIRYCPRTIALRDGRKIYDGPSSALTPAFLHELYGAASEELILGSEAAAARNNGTPSRVSPAISRPPNRTPELAVATA
;
A
#
# COMPACT_ATOMS: atom_id res chain seq x y z
N MET A 1 5.40 -23.06 9.35
CA MET A 1 4.64 -22.95 8.08
C MET A 1 5.53 -23.38 6.93
N MET A 2 5.06 -24.27 6.05
CA MET A 2 5.82 -24.70 4.87
C MET A 2 5.62 -23.69 3.72
N ALA A 3 6.61 -23.61 2.80
CA ALA A 3 6.57 -22.62 1.70
C ALA A 3 5.31 -22.73 0.82
N MET A 4 4.84 -23.96 0.51
CA MET A 4 3.62 -24.15 -0.29
C MET A 4 2.37 -23.63 0.42
N GLU A 5 2.26 -23.84 1.72
CA GLU A 5 1.17 -23.33 2.54
C GLU A 5 1.15 -21.78 2.55
N ALA A 6 2.33 -21.15 2.66
CA ALA A 6 2.44 -19.69 2.58
C ALA A 6 2.04 -19.16 1.20
N LEU A 7 2.43 -19.85 0.10
CA LEU A 7 2.04 -19.47 -1.24
C LEU A 7 0.53 -19.63 -1.49
N ASP A 8 -0.09 -20.64 -0.90
CA ASP A 8 -1.53 -20.85 -0.98
C ASP A 8 -2.29 -19.75 -0.23
N ARG A 9 -1.84 -19.41 0.97
CA ARG A 9 -2.44 -18.33 1.78
C ARG A 9 -2.47 -16.98 1.06
N VAL A 10 -1.44 -16.66 0.28
CA VAL A 10 -1.39 -15.42 -0.52
C VAL A 10 -1.96 -15.60 -1.93
N GLY A 11 -2.51 -16.78 -2.27
CA GLY A 11 -3.22 -17.05 -3.51
C GLY A 11 -2.33 -17.09 -4.75
N ILE A 12 -1.08 -17.59 -4.63
CA ILE A 12 -0.15 -17.79 -5.76
C ILE A 12 0.46 -19.19 -5.80
N ALA A 13 -0.13 -20.16 -5.12
CA ALA A 13 0.31 -21.56 -5.17
C ALA A 13 0.47 -22.12 -6.60
N PRO A 14 -0.40 -21.81 -7.58
CA PRO A 14 -0.20 -22.24 -8.97
C PRO A 14 1.11 -21.75 -9.60
N ALA A 15 1.65 -20.63 -9.13
CA ALA A 15 2.89 -20.04 -9.62
C ALA A 15 4.16 -20.53 -8.90
N ALA A 16 4.05 -21.48 -7.96
CA ALA A 16 5.13 -21.93 -7.08
C ALA A 16 6.41 -22.40 -7.81
N ARG A 17 6.29 -22.88 -9.04
CA ARG A 17 7.42 -23.34 -9.86
C ARG A 17 7.93 -22.30 -10.85
N GLN A 18 7.30 -21.13 -10.90
CA GLN A 18 7.72 -20.05 -11.79
C GLN A 18 8.88 -19.25 -11.17
N ARG A 19 9.72 -18.68 -12.02
CA ARG A 19 10.76 -17.75 -11.56
C ARG A 19 10.11 -16.45 -11.11
N ALA A 20 10.58 -15.87 -10.01
CA ALA A 20 10.04 -14.62 -9.47
C ALA A 20 10.03 -13.49 -10.49
N SER A 21 11.02 -13.43 -11.39
CA SER A 21 11.12 -12.43 -12.46
C SER A 21 10.05 -12.55 -13.55
N THR A 22 9.34 -13.68 -13.65
CA THR A 22 8.26 -13.90 -14.62
C THR A 22 6.87 -13.66 -14.04
N LEU A 23 6.78 -13.38 -12.74
CA LEU A 23 5.54 -13.06 -12.06
C LEU A 23 5.09 -11.63 -12.36
N SER A 24 3.78 -11.38 -12.38
CA SER A 24 3.25 -10.01 -12.40
C SER A 24 3.66 -9.25 -11.13
N GLY A 25 3.66 -7.91 -11.15
CA GLY A 25 4.00 -7.08 -9.98
C GLY A 25 3.21 -7.47 -8.73
N GLY A 26 1.89 -7.64 -8.85
CA GLY A 26 1.05 -8.08 -7.73
C GLY A 26 1.33 -9.51 -7.26
N GLN A 27 1.78 -10.42 -8.16
CA GLN A 27 2.23 -11.75 -7.77
C GLN A 27 3.58 -11.69 -7.06
N GLN A 28 4.52 -10.86 -7.53
CA GLN A 28 5.81 -10.66 -6.87
C GLN A 28 5.64 -10.13 -5.46
N GLN A 29 4.74 -9.16 -5.27
CA GLN A 29 4.43 -8.61 -3.95
C GLN A 29 3.85 -9.67 -3.02
N ARG A 30 2.92 -10.49 -3.49
CA ARG A 30 2.37 -11.60 -2.70
C ARG A 30 3.41 -12.69 -2.42
N ALA A 31 4.35 -12.93 -3.34
CA ALA A 31 5.47 -13.83 -3.07
C ALA A 31 6.40 -13.29 -1.97
N ALA A 32 6.62 -11.96 -1.92
CA ALA A 32 7.36 -11.32 -0.84
C ALA A 32 6.64 -11.47 0.52
N ILE A 33 5.32 -11.30 0.54
CA ILE A 33 4.49 -11.54 1.74
C ILE A 33 4.59 -13.02 2.16
N ALA A 34 4.45 -13.97 1.24
CA ALA A 34 4.59 -15.41 1.54
C ALA A 34 5.97 -15.74 2.17
N ARG A 35 7.03 -15.11 1.65
CA ARG A 35 8.38 -15.25 2.22
C ARG A 35 8.45 -14.74 3.66
N ALA A 36 7.81 -13.60 3.97
CA ALA A 36 7.76 -13.08 5.33
C ALA A 36 6.94 -13.99 6.27
N LEU A 37 5.85 -14.58 5.80
CA LEU A 37 5.05 -15.53 6.57
C LEU A 37 5.85 -16.78 6.99
N VAL A 38 6.71 -17.30 6.12
CA VAL A 38 7.57 -18.46 6.44
C VAL A 38 8.53 -18.15 7.59
N GLN A 39 8.90 -16.89 7.79
CA GLN A 39 9.77 -16.46 8.89
C GLN A 39 9.09 -16.50 10.26
N GLN A 40 7.77 -16.67 10.32
CA GLN A 40 6.97 -16.73 11.56
C GLN A 40 7.22 -15.51 12.48
N SER A 41 7.42 -14.33 11.90
CA SER A 41 7.62 -13.10 12.65
C SER A 41 6.30 -12.62 13.29
N GLN A 42 6.41 -11.91 14.41
CA GLN A 42 5.25 -11.28 15.08
C GLN A 42 4.88 -9.95 14.43
N VAL A 43 5.80 -9.33 13.70
CA VAL A 43 5.63 -8.03 13.06
C VAL A 43 6.06 -8.13 11.61
N MET A 44 5.24 -7.62 10.70
CA MET A 44 5.54 -7.45 9.28
C MET A 44 5.62 -5.97 8.93
N LEU A 45 6.70 -5.55 8.30
CA LEU A 45 6.87 -4.21 7.74
C LEU A 45 6.68 -4.29 6.23
N ALA A 46 5.69 -3.59 5.70
CA ALA A 46 5.37 -3.54 4.29
C ALA A 46 5.54 -2.09 3.79
N ASP A 47 6.65 -1.83 3.13
CA ASP A 47 6.97 -0.51 2.60
C ASP A 47 6.39 -0.36 1.19
N GLU A 48 5.45 0.58 1.03
CA GLU A 48 4.72 0.86 -0.21
C GLU A 48 4.23 -0.39 -0.97
N PRO A 49 3.54 -1.35 -0.33
CA PRO A 49 3.28 -2.67 -0.90
C PRO A 49 2.36 -2.65 -2.13
N ILE A 50 1.74 -1.52 -2.41
CA ILE A 50 0.83 -1.35 -3.55
C ILE A 50 1.32 -0.31 -4.57
N ALA A 51 2.52 0.24 -4.38
CA ALA A 51 3.11 1.17 -5.34
C ALA A 51 3.23 0.52 -6.72
N SER A 52 2.86 1.27 -7.76
CA SER A 52 2.95 0.82 -9.16
C SER A 52 2.13 -0.44 -9.52
N LEU A 53 1.17 -0.84 -8.68
CA LEU A 53 0.24 -1.92 -8.97
C LEU A 53 -1.06 -1.37 -9.57
N ASP A 54 -1.71 -2.19 -10.40
CA ASP A 54 -3.08 -1.91 -10.83
C ASP A 54 -4.06 -2.01 -9.64
N PRO A 55 -5.24 -1.37 -9.71
CA PRO A 55 -6.20 -1.32 -8.60
C PRO A 55 -6.64 -2.69 -8.09
N ALA A 56 -6.80 -3.68 -9.00
CA ALA A 56 -7.22 -5.02 -8.61
C ALA A 56 -6.12 -5.77 -7.86
N SER A 57 -4.85 -5.61 -8.29
CA SER A 57 -3.68 -6.16 -7.61
C SER A 57 -3.45 -5.49 -6.26
N SER A 58 -3.56 -4.16 -6.18
CA SER A 58 -3.46 -3.38 -4.94
C SER A 58 -4.48 -3.84 -3.90
N LYS A 59 -5.74 -3.98 -4.32
CA LYS A 59 -6.81 -4.50 -3.47
C LYS A 59 -6.46 -5.88 -2.90
N ARG A 60 -6.02 -6.81 -3.75
CA ARG A 60 -5.66 -8.18 -3.32
C ARG A 60 -4.49 -8.20 -2.33
N VAL A 61 -3.47 -7.35 -2.54
CA VAL A 61 -2.34 -7.23 -1.61
C VAL A 61 -2.81 -6.73 -0.25
N MET A 62 -3.62 -5.66 -0.21
CA MET A 62 -4.13 -5.10 1.05
C MET A 62 -5.08 -6.05 1.77
N GLU A 63 -5.96 -6.76 1.06
CA GLU A 63 -6.82 -7.80 1.62
C GLU A 63 -6.00 -8.95 2.22
N THR A 64 -4.90 -9.33 1.57
CA THR A 64 -3.98 -10.36 2.09
C THR A 64 -3.32 -9.89 3.39
N LEU A 65 -2.81 -8.66 3.45
CA LEU A 65 -2.19 -8.10 4.66
C LEU A 65 -3.20 -7.98 5.81
N LYS A 66 -4.40 -7.50 5.52
CA LYS A 66 -5.50 -7.44 6.50
C LYS A 66 -5.84 -8.81 7.05
N LYS A 67 -5.99 -9.82 6.19
CA LYS A 67 -6.28 -11.19 6.58
C LYS A 67 -5.20 -11.79 7.49
N ILE A 68 -3.92 -11.54 7.19
CA ILE A 68 -2.79 -11.95 8.02
C ILE A 68 -2.87 -11.32 9.41
N ASN A 69 -3.20 -10.02 9.49
CA ASN A 69 -3.37 -9.34 10.78
C ASN A 69 -4.53 -9.92 11.59
N GLU A 70 -5.71 -10.12 10.96
CA GLU A 70 -6.92 -10.56 11.64
C GLU A 70 -6.89 -12.04 12.05
N GLU A 71 -6.34 -12.92 11.19
CA GLU A 71 -6.35 -14.38 11.42
C GLU A 71 -5.13 -14.88 12.22
N ASP A 72 -3.96 -14.26 12.00
CA ASP A 72 -2.72 -14.71 12.66
C ASP A 72 -2.36 -13.88 13.88
N GLY A 73 -3.07 -12.76 14.14
CA GLY A 73 -2.70 -11.79 15.17
C GLY A 73 -1.35 -11.12 14.93
N MET A 74 -0.84 -11.18 13.68
CA MET A 74 0.43 -10.57 13.32
C MET A 74 0.26 -9.05 13.24
N THR A 75 1.13 -8.27 13.87
CA THR A 75 1.16 -6.83 13.69
C THR A 75 1.68 -6.50 12.29
N VAL A 76 0.89 -5.78 11.49
CA VAL A 76 1.28 -5.35 10.15
C VAL A 76 1.40 -3.83 10.12
N VAL A 77 2.60 -3.35 9.83
CA VAL A 77 2.88 -1.92 9.61
C VAL A 77 3.06 -1.69 8.13
N VAL A 78 2.27 -0.79 7.55
CA VAL A 78 2.26 -0.51 6.11
C VAL A 78 2.55 0.96 5.88
N SER A 79 3.51 1.30 5.03
CA SER A 79 3.62 2.66 4.50
C SER A 79 2.74 2.81 3.25
N LEU A 80 1.96 3.87 3.18
CA LEU A 80 1.04 4.14 2.08
C LEU A 80 1.05 5.63 1.73
N HIS A 81 0.96 5.92 0.43
CA HIS A 81 0.68 7.27 -0.06
C HIS A 81 -0.82 7.52 -0.28
N GLN A 82 -1.58 6.44 -0.54
CA GLN A 82 -3.01 6.55 -0.80
C GLN A 82 -3.80 6.47 0.52
N VAL A 83 -4.39 7.57 0.92
CA VAL A 83 -5.16 7.69 2.17
C VAL A 83 -6.42 6.82 2.18
N ASP A 84 -7.06 6.64 1.03
CA ASP A 84 -8.25 5.78 0.86
C ASP A 84 -7.96 4.32 1.24
N TYR A 85 -6.78 3.79 0.89
CA TYR A 85 -6.35 2.47 1.35
C TYR A 85 -6.11 2.42 2.85
N ALA A 86 -5.52 3.48 3.45
CA ALA A 86 -5.34 3.55 4.89
C ALA A 86 -6.68 3.53 5.63
N ILE A 87 -7.64 4.35 5.20
CA ILE A 87 -9.00 4.41 5.79
C ILE A 87 -9.72 3.07 5.66
N ARG A 88 -9.57 2.40 4.51
CA ARG A 88 -10.30 1.18 4.20
C ARG A 88 -9.76 -0.07 4.89
N TYR A 89 -8.43 -0.17 5.04
CA TYR A 89 -7.78 -1.42 5.44
C TYR A 89 -7.11 -1.35 6.80
N CYS A 90 -6.82 -0.16 7.32
CA CYS A 90 -6.05 0.01 8.54
C CYS A 90 -6.91 0.64 9.65
N PRO A 91 -7.02 0.03 10.84
CA PRO A 91 -7.81 0.61 11.94
C PRO A 91 -7.15 1.85 12.54
N ARG A 92 -5.81 1.96 12.49
CA ARG A 92 -5.01 3.07 13.04
C ARG A 92 -4.08 3.62 11.99
N THR A 93 -3.96 4.94 11.94
CA THR A 93 -3.02 5.65 11.07
C THR A 93 -2.10 6.55 11.88
N ILE A 94 -0.82 6.53 11.51
CA ILE A 94 0.18 7.49 11.95
C ILE A 94 0.57 8.31 10.73
N ALA A 95 0.29 9.62 10.73
CA ALA A 95 0.69 10.50 9.64
C ALA A 95 1.97 11.26 10.00
N LEU A 96 2.91 11.27 9.05
CA LEU A 96 4.19 11.93 9.16
C LEU A 96 4.30 13.07 8.14
N ARG A 97 4.87 14.20 8.57
CA ARG A 97 5.18 15.33 7.71
C ARG A 97 6.49 15.96 8.16
N ASP A 98 7.42 16.19 7.23
CA ASP A 98 8.73 16.79 7.52
C ASP A 98 9.48 16.12 8.68
N GLY A 99 9.39 14.77 8.75
CA GLY A 99 10.01 13.96 9.80
C GLY A 99 9.32 14.05 11.18
N ARG A 100 8.15 14.66 11.26
CA ARG A 100 7.37 14.80 12.51
C ARG A 100 6.07 14.04 12.42
N LYS A 101 5.67 13.41 13.54
CA LYS A 101 4.34 12.82 13.68
C LYS A 101 3.32 13.95 13.86
N ILE A 102 2.38 14.08 12.91
CA ILE A 102 1.31 15.08 12.92
C ILE A 102 -0.06 14.49 13.28
N TYR A 103 -0.20 13.17 13.14
CA TYR A 103 -1.42 12.45 13.52
C TYR A 103 -1.06 11.07 14.06
N ASP A 104 -1.86 10.58 14.99
CA ASP A 104 -1.80 9.23 15.51
C ASP A 104 -3.17 8.88 16.10
N GLY A 105 -3.94 8.06 15.38
CA GLY A 105 -5.32 7.77 15.78
C GLY A 105 -6.06 6.84 14.82
N PRO A 106 -7.38 6.68 15.02
CA PRO A 106 -8.21 5.84 14.19
C PRO A 106 -8.28 6.35 12.76
N SER A 107 -8.09 5.46 11.77
CA SER A 107 -8.14 5.84 10.34
C SER A 107 -9.50 6.41 9.93
N SER A 108 -10.57 6.05 10.61
CA SER A 108 -11.93 6.59 10.39
C SER A 108 -12.07 8.09 10.69
N ALA A 109 -11.14 8.68 11.44
CA ALA A 109 -11.12 10.13 11.70
C ALA A 109 -10.46 10.94 10.56
N LEU A 110 -9.84 10.29 9.59
CA LEU A 110 -9.22 10.94 8.42
C LEU A 110 -10.30 11.36 7.40
N THR A 111 -11.11 12.35 7.77
CA THR A 111 -12.10 12.95 6.86
C THR A 111 -11.43 13.88 5.86
N PRO A 112 -12.04 14.17 4.69
CA PRO A 112 -11.49 15.14 3.73
C PRO A 112 -11.21 16.51 4.36
N ALA A 113 -12.08 16.98 5.26
CA ALA A 113 -11.90 18.24 5.97
C ALA A 113 -10.66 18.20 6.89
N PHE A 114 -10.48 17.10 7.62
CA PHE A 114 -9.32 16.91 8.49
C PHE A 114 -8.02 16.74 7.71
N LEU A 115 -8.06 16.04 6.58
CA LEU A 115 -6.90 15.92 5.69
C LEU A 115 -6.49 17.28 5.09
N HIS A 116 -7.47 18.13 4.75
CA HIS A 116 -7.19 19.49 4.31
C HIS A 116 -6.55 20.35 5.42
N GLU A 117 -6.97 20.19 6.67
CA GLU A 117 -6.35 20.87 7.82
C GLU A 117 -4.91 20.38 8.05
N LEU A 118 -4.66 19.07 7.97
CA LEU A 118 -3.33 18.49 8.18
C LEU A 118 -2.33 18.80 7.06
N TYR A 119 -2.77 18.75 5.81
CA TYR A 119 -1.90 18.80 4.63
C TYR A 119 -2.08 20.04 3.76
N GLY A 120 -3.11 20.88 4.02
CA GLY A 120 -3.43 22.05 3.21
C GLY A 120 -3.70 21.68 1.76
N ALA A 121 -3.16 22.45 0.81
CA ALA A 121 -3.36 22.21 -0.63
C ALA A 121 -2.82 20.84 -1.11
N ALA A 122 -1.85 20.23 -0.41
CA ALA A 122 -1.35 18.91 -0.75
C ALA A 122 -2.37 17.79 -0.48
N SER A 123 -3.45 18.07 0.27
CA SER A 123 -4.54 17.10 0.51
C SER A 123 -5.29 16.72 -0.77
N GLU A 124 -5.38 17.62 -1.74
CA GLU A 124 -6.04 17.33 -3.03
C GLU A 124 -5.31 16.23 -3.80
N GLU A 125 -3.97 16.22 -3.79
CA GLU A 125 -3.18 15.16 -4.43
C GLU A 125 -3.38 13.81 -3.73
N LEU A 126 -3.55 13.81 -2.40
CA LEU A 126 -3.78 12.59 -1.60
C LEU A 126 -5.19 12.02 -1.83
N ILE A 127 -6.18 12.87 -2.10
CA ILE A 127 -7.57 12.49 -2.34
C ILE A 127 -7.79 12.16 -3.83
N LEU A 128 -7.28 12.99 -4.74
CA LEU A 128 -7.45 12.84 -6.19
C LEU A 128 -6.55 11.73 -6.77
N GLY A 129 -5.46 11.36 -6.11
CA GLY A 129 -4.59 10.26 -6.52
C GLY A 129 -5.35 8.93 -6.66
N SER A 130 -6.43 8.74 -5.89
CA SER A 130 -7.27 7.55 -5.96
C SER A 130 -8.24 7.57 -7.15
N GLU A 131 -8.82 8.72 -7.48
CA GLU A 131 -9.75 8.87 -8.62
C GLU A 131 -9.01 8.95 -9.97
N ALA A 132 -7.84 9.59 -10.01
CA ALA A 132 -7.02 9.70 -11.22
C ALA A 132 -6.38 8.37 -11.63
N ALA A 133 -6.07 7.49 -10.70
CA ALA A 133 -5.60 6.12 -10.98
C ALA A 133 -6.71 5.26 -11.61
N ALA A 134 -7.96 5.48 -11.23
CA ALA A 134 -9.12 4.80 -11.82
C ALA A 134 -9.47 5.31 -13.23
N ALA A 135 -9.21 6.60 -13.53
CA ALA A 135 -9.54 7.22 -14.81
C ALA A 135 -8.50 6.96 -15.91
N ARG A 136 -7.23 6.69 -15.57
CA ARG A 136 -6.15 6.48 -16.56
C ARG A 136 -6.16 5.14 -17.27
N ASN A 137 -7.00 4.19 -16.87
CA ASN A 137 -7.10 2.87 -17.51
C ASN A 137 -8.03 2.83 -18.75
N ASN A 138 -8.59 3.97 -19.18
CA ASN A 138 -9.54 4.03 -20.32
C ASN A 138 -9.09 4.91 -21.50
N GLY A 139 -7.82 5.20 -21.69
CA GLY A 139 -7.39 6.09 -22.79
C GLY A 139 -5.98 5.83 -23.29
N THR A 140 -5.90 5.45 -24.53
CA THR A 140 -4.83 5.40 -25.55
C THR A 140 -3.51 6.15 -25.27
N PRO A 141 -2.34 5.63 -25.68
CA PRO A 141 -1.05 6.23 -25.42
C PRO A 141 -0.81 7.48 -26.26
N SER A 142 -0.44 8.60 -25.65
CA SER A 142 0.02 9.77 -26.38
C SER A 142 1.26 10.41 -25.76
N ARG A 143 2.31 10.33 -26.56
CA ARG A 143 3.49 11.19 -26.75
C ARG A 143 4.18 11.88 -25.55
N VAL A 144 5.45 11.54 -25.48
CA VAL A 144 6.59 12.20 -24.83
C VAL A 144 6.72 13.69 -25.21
N SER A 145 7.02 14.53 -24.23
CA SER A 145 7.87 15.74 -24.37
C SER A 145 8.28 16.34 -23.01
N PRO A 146 9.29 17.24 -22.95
CA PRO A 146 10.53 16.94 -22.24
C PRO A 146 10.65 17.60 -20.85
N ALA A 147 11.68 17.17 -20.14
CA ALA A 147 12.14 17.55 -18.82
C ALA A 147 12.15 19.07 -18.53
N ILE A 148 11.54 19.42 -17.38
CA ILE A 148 11.91 20.60 -16.62
C ILE A 148 12.22 20.12 -15.20
N SER A 149 13.48 20.25 -14.80
CA SER A 149 13.97 19.94 -13.47
C SER A 149 13.30 20.85 -12.42
N ARG A 150 12.50 20.25 -11.53
CA ARG A 150 11.97 20.88 -10.33
C ARG A 150 12.64 20.25 -9.11
N PRO A 151 12.97 21.03 -8.06
CA PRO A 151 13.54 20.46 -6.84
C PRO A 151 12.54 19.48 -6.18
N PRO A 152 13.04 18.48 -5.43
CA PRO A 152 12.19 17.43 -4.89
C PRO A 152 11.22 18.00 -3.87
N ASN A 153 9.96 18.10 -4.26
CA ASN A 153 8.85 18.32 -3.35
C ASN A 153 8.67 16.98 -2.61
N ARG A 154 9.07 16.92 -1.34
CA ARG A 154 8.87 15.75 -0.50
C ARG A 154 7.37 15.63 -0.22
N THR A 155 6.73 14.69 -0.89
CA THR A 155 5.37 14.25 -0.59
C THR A 155 5.30 13.75 0.86
N PRO A 156 4.27 14.10 1.64
CA PRO A 156 4.12 13.58 2.99
C PRO A 156 3.88 12.06 2.95
N GLU A 157 4.70 11.31 3.69
CA GLU A 157 4.56 9.86 3.86
C GLU A 157 3.51 9.55 4.93
N LEU A 158 2.57 8.69 4.59
CA LEU A 158 1.59 8.15 5.52
C LEU A 158 2.05 6.76 5.97
N ALA A 159 2.43 6.62 7.23
CA ALA A 159 2.75 5.33 7.82
C ALA A 159 1.54 4.81 8.61
N VAL A 160 1.17 3.56 8.39
CA VAL A 160 -0.01 2.95 9.02
C VAL A 160 0.43 1.72 9.80
N ALA A 161 0.03 1.65 11.06
CA ALA A 161 0.22 0.48 11.89
C ALA A 161 -1.14 -0.14 12.26
N THR A 162 -1.30 -1.45 12.05
CA THR A 162 -2.41 -2.23 12.56
C THR A 162 -1.95 -3.07 13.74
N ALA A 163 -2.67 -3.04 14.83
CA ALA A 163 -2.43 -3.88 16.00
C ALA A 163 -3.28 -5.14 15.92
#